data_4d03ce40019764a7c76a597d22db9e7c
#
_entry.id   4d03ce40019764a7c76a597d22db9e7c
#
_cell.length_a   1.000
_cell.length_b   1.000
_cell.length_c   1.000
_cell.angle_alpha   90.00
_cell.angle_beta   90.00
_cell.angle_gamma   90.00
#
_symmetry.space_group_name_H-M   'P 1'
#
loop_
_entity.id
_entity.type
_entity.pdbx_description
1 polymer ?
#
loop_
_entity_poly.entity_id
_entity_poly.type
_entity_poly.pdbx_seq_one_letter_code
_entity_poly.pdbx_strand_id
1 'polypeptide(L)'
;MTDGPAVSAIVACIDLAGRILVVRQHRGPFAGAWLLPGGNVERDERVEDAARRELFEETGYRTVDLRLVALYEVRGMRPAGFHFLVHLFRAGEVDGVPQAETGGAMRWEDPRTIDAHPSLAVALADLGLIDRDSATLFRDLADVGVDMRRLF
;
A
#
# COMPACT_ATOMS: atom_id res chain seq x y z
N MET A 1 0.95 14.99 22.00
CA MET A 1 0.87 15.63 20.70
C MET A 1 1.79 14.93 19.72
N THR A 2 1.32 14.69 18.54
CA THR A 2 2.09 13.98 17.52
C THR A 2 2.64 14.98 16.52
N ASP A 3 3.93 15.04 16.40
CA ASP A 3 4.58 16.08 15.63
C ASP A 3 5.33 15.54 14.42
N GLY A 4 5.23 14.26 14.15
CA GLY A 4 5.90 13.63 13.04
C GLY A 4 4.96 12.81 12.17
N PRO A 5 5.48 12.31 11.04
CA PRO A 5 4.72 11.42 10.19
C PRO A 5 4.42 10.09 10.88
N ALA A 6 3.27 9.52 10.57
CA ALA A 6 2.99 8.14 10.92
C ALA A 6 3.80 7.22 10.01
N VAL A 7 4.34 6.16 10.56
CA VAL A 7 5.08 5.17 9.79
C VAL A 7 4.12 4.05 9.40
N SER A 8 4.09 3.70 8.13
CA SER A 8 3.25 2.61 7.64
C SER A 8 4.00 1.69 6.69
N ALA A 9 3.45 0.49 6.52
CA ALA A 9 4.01 -0.53 5.65
C ALA A 9 2.90 -1.12 4.79
N ILE A 10 3.17 -1.29 3.50
CA ILE A 10 2.26 -1.93 2.55
C ILE A 10 2.98 -3.08 1.86
N VAL A 11 2.22 -4.08 1.45
CA VAL A 11 2.78 -5.33 0.91
C VAL A 11 2.20 -5.62 -0.46
N ALA A 12 3.08 -5.81 -1.44
CA ALA A 12 2.70 -6.29 -2.77
C ALA A 12 2.87 -7.80 -2.83
N CYS A 13 1.75 -8.52 -2.95
CA CYS A 13 1.72 -9.94 -3.23
C CYS A 13 1.32 -10.14 -4.69
N ILE A 14 2.14 -10.86 -5.44
CA ILE A 14 1.93 -11.08 -6.87
C ILE A 14 1.86 -12.59 -7.09
N ASP A 15 0.78 -13.07 -7.69
CA ASP A 15 0.61 -14.51 -7.96
C ASP A 15 1.32 -14.93 -9.24
N LEU A 16 1.28 -16.23 -9.53
CA LEU A 16 1.93 -16.79 -10.71
C LEU A 16 1.32 -16.30 -12.03
N ALA A 17 0.08 -15.82 -12.00
CA ALA A 17 -0.58 -15.22 -13.17
C ALA A 17 -0.25 -13.72 -13.31
N GLY A 18 0.53 -13.15 -12.40
CA GLY A 18 0.88 -11.73 -12.42
C GLY A 18 -0.19 -10.82 -11.83
N ARG A 19 -1.16 -11.38 -11.09
CA ARG A 19 -2.20 -10.59 -10.43
C ARG A 19 -1.70 -10.08 -9.10
N ILE A 20 -2.15 -8.90 -8.73
CA ILE A 20 -1.81 -8.24 -7.46
C ILE A 20 -2.95 -8.38 -6.47
N LEU A 21 -2.60 -8.64 -5.21
CA LEU A 21 -3.57 -8.69 -4.13
C LEU A 21 -3.91 -7.28 -3.66
N VAL A 22 -5.19 -6.94 -3.67
CA VAL A 22 -5.67 -5.65 -3.21
C VAL A 22 -6.76 -5.82 -2.16
N VAL A 23 -6.86 -4.85 -1.27
CA VAL A 23 -7.88 -4.78 -0.23
C VAL A 23 -8.61 -3.45 -0.34
N ARG A 24 -9.90 -3.45 0.00
CA ARG A 24 -10.66 -2.20 0.05
C ARG A 24 -10.49 -1.58 1.42
N GLN A 25 -9.98 -0.36 1.45
CA GLN A 25 -9.81 0.40 2.67
C GLN A 25 -11.17 0.83 3.22
N HIS A 26 -11.41 0.59 4.49
CA HIS A 26 -12.64 1.03 5.14
C HIS A 26 -12.38 2.14 6.17
N ARG A 27 -11.12 2.52 6.37
CA ARG A 27 -10.66 3.59 7.25
C ARG A 27 -9.57 4.41 6.58
N GLY A 28 -9.22 5.53 7.20
CA GLY A 28 -8.13 6.38 6.77
C GLY A 28 -8.48 7.32 5.62
N PRO A 29 -7.48 8.06 5.12
CA PRO A 29 -7.72 9.12 4.13
C PRO A 29 -8.16 8.60 2.76
N PHE A 30 -7.92 7.32 2.46
CA PHE A 30 -8.31 6.71 1.19
C PHE A 30 -9.42 5.68 1.36
N ALA A 31 -10.30 5.87 2.36
CA ALA A 31 -11.40 4.96 2.60
C ALA A 31 -12.24 4.76 1.33
N GLY A 32 -12.59 3.51 1.04
CA GLY A 32 -13.32 3.12 -0.16
C GLY A 32 -12.44 2.76 -1.35
N ALA A 33 -11.16 3.12 -1.34
CA ALA A 33 -10.23 2.78 -2.42
C ALA A 33 -9.69 1.36 -2.26
N TRP A 34 -9.41 0.71 -3.40
CA TRP A 34 -8.67 -0.54 -3.44
C TRP A 34 -7.18 -0.24 -3.45
N LEU A 35 -6.49 -0.72 -2.44
CA LEU A 35 -5.06 -0.47 -2.23
C LEU A 35 -4.35 -1.77 -1.85
N LEU A 36 -3.03 -1.70 -1.73
CA LEU A 36 -2.27 -2.84 -1.21
C LEU A 36 -2.57 -3.06 0.27
N PRO A 37 -2.52 -4.31 0.75
CA PRO A 37 -2.62 -4.58 2.18
C PRO A 37 -1.54 -3.82 2.95
N GLY A 38 -1.89 -3.27 4.09
CA GLY A 38 -0.94 -2.57 4.93
C GLY A 38 -1.61 -1.70 5.98
N GLY A 39 -0.79 -1.03 6.77
CA GLY A 39 -1.25 -0.16 7.82
C GLY A 39 -0.10 0.43 8.63
N ASN A 40 -0.45 1.06 9.73
CA ASN A 40 0.52 1.74 10.57
C ASN A 40 1.39 0.77 11.36
N VAL A 41 2.65 1.13 11.48
CA VAL A 41 3.58 0.45 12.38
C VAL A 41 3.24 0.84 13.81
N GLU A 42 3.08 -0.17 14.68
CA GLU A 42 2.78 0.05 16.08
C GLU A 42 4.04 0.40 16.87
N ARG A 43 3.84 0.93 18.07
CA ARG A 43 4.95 1.27 18.95
C ARG A 43 5.80 0.02 19.23
N ASP A 44 7.11 0.18 19.11
CA ASP A 44 8.11 -0.87 19.33
C ASP A 44 8.02 -2.05 18.35
N GLU A 45 7.25 -1.90 17.29
CA GLU A 45 7.15 -2.90 16.22
C GLU A 45 8.15 -2.58 15.10
N ARG A 46 8.79 -3.61 14.56
CA ARG A 46 9.62 -3.44 13.36
C ARG A 46 8.72 -3.22 12.14
N VAL A 47 9.20 -2.44 11.19
CA VAL A 47 8.43 -2.13 9.98
C VAL A 47 8.05 -3.41 9.21
N GLU A 48 8.98 -4.35 9.09
CA GLU A 48 8.70 -5.64 8.43
C GLU A 48 7.65 -6.47 9.17
N ASP A 49 7.67 -6.43 10.50
CA ASP A 49 6.70 -7.17 11.31
C ASP A 49 5.31 -6.55 11.19
N ALA A 50 5.24 -5.22 11.09
CA ALA A 50 3.98 -4.52 10.80
C ALA A 50 3.44 -4.94 9.43
N ALA A 51 4.30 -5.04 8.43
CA ALA A 51 3.91 -5.49 7.10
C ALA A 51 3.29 -6.89 7.14
N ARG A 52 3.95 -7.82 7.84
CA ARG A 52 3.44 -9.19 7.98
C ARG A 52 2.13 -9.25 8.77
N ARG A 53 2.04 -8.51 9.85
CA ARG A 53 0.84 -8.45 10.68
C ARG A 53 -0.35 -7.91 9.91
N GLU A 54 -0.18 -6.79 9.23
CA GLU A 54 -1.25 -6.17 8.44
C GLU A 54 -1.70 -7.06 7.29
N LEU A 55 -0.76 -7.71 6.60
CA LEU A 55 -1.09 -8.67 5.55
C LEU A 55 -1.98 -9.79 6.11
N PHE A 56 -1.61 -10.35 7.23
CA PHE A 56 -2.38 -11.43 7.85
C PHE A 56 -3.76 -10.95 8.32
N GLU A 57 -3.81 -9.82 8.99
CA GLU A 57 -5.08 -9.27 9.50
C GLU A 57 -6.07 -8.98 8.38
N GLU A 58 -5.59 -8.44 7.27
CA GLU A 58 -6.46 -8.01 6.18
C GLU A 58 -6.79 -9.10 5.17
N THR A 59 -5.96 -10.13 5.04
CA THR A 59 -6.09 -11.11 3.95
C THR A 59 -6.01 -12.58 4.39
N GLY A 60 -5.55 -12.87 5.59
CA GLY A 60 -5.28 -14.23 6.04
C GLY A 60 -3.98 -14.83 5.51
N TYR A 61 -3.30 -14.16 4.61
CA TYR A 61 -2.03 -14.64 4.07
C TYR A 61 -0.86 -14.32 4.98
N ARG A 62 0.16 -15.17 4.91
CA ARG A 62 1.43 -15.02 5.62
C ARG A 62 2.58 -15.08 4.63
N THR A 63 3.64 -14.37 4.95
CA THR A 63 4.89 -14.43 4.19
C THR A 63 6.08 -14.34 5.15
N VAL A 64 7.16 -15.01 4.79
CA VAL A 64 8.44 -14.90 5.48
C VAL A 64 9.32 -13.87 4.79
N ASP A 65 9.31 -13.89 3.46
CA ASP A 65 10.22 -13.09 2.65
C ASP A 65 9.58 -11.77 2.27
N LEU A 66 10.18 -10.67 2.74
CA LEU A 66 9.83 -9.32 2.36
C LEU A 66 11.07 -8.59 1.86
N ARG A 67 10.92 -7.87 0.75
CA ARG A 67 11.96 -7.02 0.21
C ARG A 67 11.44 -5.60 0.08
N LEU A 68 12.16 -4.63 0.65
CA LEU A 68 11.81 -3.23 0.50
C LEU A 68 12.05 -2.79 -0.95
N VAL A 69 11.01 -2.25 -1.58
CA VAL A 69 11.04 -1.78 -2.96
C VAL A 69 11.16 -0.26 -3.00
N ALA A 70 10.42 0.43 -2.14
CA ALA A 70 10.40 1.89 -2.15
C ALA A 70 9.96 2.42 -0.79
N LEU A 71 10.34 3.66 -0.52
CA LEU A 71 9.88 4.44 0.62
C LEU A 71 9.28 5.74 0.09
N TYR A 72 8.05 6.04 0.50
CA TYR A 72 7.34 7.23 0.08
C TYR A 72 7.04 8.13 1.25
N GLU A 73 7.13 9.43 1.04
CA GLU A 73 6.52 10.41 1.91
C GLU A 73 5.22 10.86 1.28
N VAL A 74 4.11 10.76 2.02
CA VAL A 74 2.77 11.06 1.52
C VAL A 74 2.12 12.06 2.46
N ARG A 75 1.76 13.22 1.94
CA ARG A 75 1.15 14.29 2.73
C ARG A 75 -0.18 14.68 2.12
N GLY A 76 -1.21 14.76 2.96
CA GLY A 76 -2.47 15.38 2.57
C GLY A 76 -2.37 16.88 2.70
N MET A 77 -2.72 17.60 1.62
CA MET A 77 -2.83 19.03 1.67
C MET A 77 -4.05 19.44 2.48
N ARG A 78 -4.01 20.62 3.05
CA ARG A 78 -5.11 21.10 3.90
C ARG A 78 -6.43 21.06 3.13
N PRO A 79 -7.55 20.74 3.84
CA PRO A 79 -7.68 20.58 5.29
C PRO A 79 -7.38 19.18 5.82
N ALA A 80 -7.15 18.17 4.99
CA ALA A 80 -6.98 16.78 5.42
C ALA A 80 -5.77 16.57 6.35
N GLY A 81 -4.62 17.12 6.00
CA GLY A 81 -3.49 17.25 6.91
C GLY A 81 -2.79 15.97 7.35
N PHE A 82 -2.97 14.84 6.68
CA PHE A 82 -2.27 13.61 7.04
C PHE A 82 -0.81 13.62 6.56
N HIS A 83 0.02 12.81 7.21
CA HIS A 83 1.44 12.70 6.86
C HIS A 83 1.93 11.30 7.19
N PHE A 84 2.41 10.58 6.18
CA PHE A 84 2.88 9.20 6.31
C PHE A 84 4.26 9.00 5.68
N LEU A 85 5.04 8.12 6.27
CA LEU A 85 6.19 7.48 5.62
C LEU A 85 5.78 6.03 5.32
N VAL A 86 5.61 5.72 4.05
CA VAL A 86 5.05 4.44 3.60
C VAL A 86 6.15 3.57 3.01
N HIS A 87 6.37 2.41 3.63
CA HIS A 87 7.33 1.42 3.16
C HIS A 87 6.61 0.43 2.26
N LEU A 88 7.03 0.34 1.00
CA LEU A 88 6.51 -0.65 0.05
C LEU A 88 7.40 -1.88 0.04
N PHE A 89 6.84 -3.00 0.48
CA PHE A 89 7.51 -4.30 0.42
C PHE A 89 6.91 -5.16 -0.69
N ARG A 90 7.76 -5.95 -1.32
CA ARG A 90 7.32 -7.05 -2.16
C ARG A 90 7.46 -8.35 -1.39
N ALA A 91 6.37 -9.10 -1.28
CA ALA A 91 6.38 -10.42 -0.69
C ALA A 91 6.96 -11.43 -1.68
N GLY A 92 7.71 -12.38 -1.17
CA GLY A 92 8.04 -13.58 -1.90
C GLY A 92 6.83 -14.51 -1.90
N GLU A 93 7.06 -15.77 -1.56
CA GLU A 93 5.98 -16.74 -1.48
C GLU A 93 5.03 -16.40 -0.33
N VAL A 94 3.73 -16.52 -0.57
CA VAL A 94 2.70 -16.36 0.46
C VAL A 94 1.94 -17.67 0.64
N ASP A 95 1.53 -17.96 1.88
CA ASP A 95 0.69 -19.09 2.21
C ASP A 95 -0.43 -18.65 3.17
N GLY A 96 -1.26 -19.60 3.57
CA GLY A 96 -2.36 -19.33 4.48
C GLY A 96 -3.72 -19.47 3.82
N VAL A 97 -4.76 -19.25 4.61
CA VAL A 97 -6.15 -19.33 4.15
C VAL A 97 -6.66 -17.92 3.91
N PRO A 98 -7.04 -17.57 2.67
CA PRO A 98 -7.54 -16.24 2.38
C PRO A 98 -8.80 -15.93 3.18
N GLN A 99 -8.78 -14.80 3.87
CA GLN A 99 -9.90 -14.35 4.68
C GLN A 99 -9.83 -12.83 4.81
N ALA A 100 -10.80 -12.13 4.22
CA ALA A 100 -10.88 -10.68 4.35
C ALA A 100 -11.17 -10.29 5.80
N GLU A 101 -10.62 -9.15 6.21
CA GLU A 101 -10.90 -8.55 7.51
C GLU A 101 -12.39 -8.22 7.61
N THR A 102 -12.96 -8.32 8.82
CA THR A 102 -14.35 -7.93 9.07
C THR A 102 -14.59 -6.48 8.64
N GLY A 103 -15.57 -6.27 7.78
CA GLY A 103 -15.86 -4.95 7.20
C GLY A 103 -15.00 -4.57 5.99
N GLY A 104 -13.99 -5.38 5.68
CA GLY A 104 -13.12 -5.20 4.52
C GLY A 104 -13.50 -6.11 3.36
N ALA A 105 -12.74 -6.04 2.31
CA ALA A 105 -12.83 -6.93 1.17
C ALA A 105 -11.43 -7.11 0.57
N MET A 106 -11.20 -8.24 -0.09
CA MET A 106 -9.95 -8.52 -0.77
C MET A 106 -10.20 -9.19 -2.11
N ARG A 107 -9.30 -9.00 -3.06
CA ARG A 107 -9.35 -9.71 -4.33
C ARG A 107 -8.00 -9.65 -5.05
N TRP A 108 -7.81 -10.57 -5.99
CA TRP A 108 -6.66 -10.57 -6.90
C TRP A 108 -7.08 -9.90 -8.20
N GLU A 109 -6.29 -8.93 -8.65
CA GLU A 109 -6.61 -8.11 -9.82
C GLU A 109 -5.44 -8.06 -10.80
N ASP A 110 -5.74 -7.90 -12.08
CA ASP A 110 -4.72 -7.63 -13.08
C ASP A 110 -4.26 -6.16 -12.89
N PRO A 111 -2.99 -5.93 -12.57
CA PRO A 111 -2.50 -4.57 -12.35
C PRO A 111 -2.63 -3.65 -13.56
N ARG A 112 -2.72 -4.21 -14.76
CA ARG A 112 -2.84 -3.43 -16.00
C ARG A 112 -4.25 -2.95 -16.28
N THR A 113 -5.26 -3.57 -15.68
CA THR A 113 -6.67 -3.27 -15.95
C THR A 113 -7.42 -2.76 -14.73
N ILE A 114 -6.83 -2.83 -13.55
CA ILE A 114 -7.46 -2.32 -12.34
C ILE A 114 -7.67 -0.80 -12.44
N ASP A 115 -8.83 -0.33 -12.01
CA ASP A 115 -9.10 1.10 -11.84
C ASP A 115 -8.42 1.57 -10.55
N ALA A 116 -7.14 1.85 -10.65
CA ALA A 116 -6.30 2.12 -9.50
C ALA A 116 -6.38 3.57 -9.05
N HIS A 117 -6.52 3.78 -7.75
CA HIS A 117 -6.23 5.07 -7.15
C HIS A 117 -4.81 5.49 -7.55
N PRO A 118 -4.52 6.78 -7.83
CA PRO A 118 -3.18 7.19 -8.27
C PRO A 118 -2.05 6.76 -7.33
N SER A 119 -2.28 6.69 -6.02
CA SER A 119 -1.27 6.21 -5.06
C SER A 119 -0.93 4.74 -5.27
N LEU A 120 -1.93 3.90 -5.57
CA LEU A 120 -1.70 2.51 -5.94
C LEU A 120 -0.95 2.43 -7.27
N ALA A 121 -1.32 3.24 -8.25
CA ALA A 121 -0.65 3.25 -9.54
C ALA A 121 0.84 3.57 -9.42
N VAL A 122 1.24 4.47 -8.51
CA VAL A 122 2.65 4.75 -8.22
C VAL A 122 3.37 3.47 -7.77
N ALA A 123 2.78 2.75 -6.82
CA ALA A 123 3.37 1.49 -6.34
C ALA A 123 3.46 0.45 -7.46
N LEU A 124 2.41 0.31 -8.26
CA LEU A 124 2.41 -0.65 -9.38
C LEU A 124 3.48 -0.31 -10.41
N ALA A 125 3.69 0.98 -10.70
CA ALA A 125 4.75 1.43 -11.61
C ALA A 125 6.14 1.12 -11.04
N ASP A 126 6.35 1.39 -9.75
CA ASP A 126 7.63 1.14 -9.09
C ASP A 126 7.92 -0.37 -8.93
N LEU A 127 6.90 -1.20 -8.89
CA LEU A 127 7.01 -2.65 -8.92
C LEU A 127 7.29 -3.20 -10.33
N GLY A 128 7.22 -2.35 -11.36
CA GLY A 128 7.39 -2.77 -12.74
C GLY A 128 6.18 -3.51 -13.33
N LEU A 129 5.02 -3.37 -12.72
CA LEU A 129 3.81 -4.08 -13.13
C LEU A 129 3.00 -3.32 -14.18
N ILE A 130 3.19 -2.00 -14.26
CA ILE A 130 2.55 -1.15 -15.26
C ILE A 130 3.61 -0.19 -15.82
N ASP A 131 3.38 0.24 -17.06
CA ASP A 131 4.26 1.20 -17.75
C ASP A 131 3.60 2.58 -17.70
N ARG A 132 3.81 3.29 -16.59
CA ARG A 132 3.31 4.65 -16.40
C ARG A 132 4.39 5.52 -15.79
N ASP A 133 4.41 6.77 -16.19
CA ASP A 133 5.38 7.75 -15.72
C ASP A 133 5.03 8.22 -14.30
N SER A 134 5.95 8.04 -13.37
CA SER A 134 5.79 8.46 -11.97
C SER A 134 5.51 9.95 -11.84
N ALA A 135 6.16 10.79 -12.64
CA ALA A 135 5.96 12.24 -12.56
C ALA A 135 4.51 12.63 -12.89
N THR A 136 3.91 11.97 -13.88
CA THR A 136 2.49 12.17 -14.19
C THR A 136 1.59 11.73 -13.05
N LEU A 137 1.90 10.57 -12.45
CA LEU A 137 1.12 10.05 -11.33
C LEU A 137 1.21 10.97 -10.10
N PHE A 138 2.37 11.53 -9.83
CA PHE A 138 2.54 12.49 -8.73
C PHE A 138 1.74 13.76 -8.98
N ARG A 139 1.65 14.23 -10.23
CA ARG A 139 0.80 15.37 -10.59
C ARG A 139 -0.68 15.05 -10.42
N ASP A 140 -1.12 13.86 -10.83
CA ASP A 140 -2.51 13.42 -10.63
C ASP A 140 -2.88 13.41 -9.15
N LEU A 141 -1.96 12.97 -8.29
CA LEU A 141 -2.15 13.01 -6.83
C LEU A 141 -2.23 14.45 -6.32
N ALA A 142 -1.36 15.32 -6.79
CA ALA A 142 -1.39 16.73 -6.40
C ALA A 142 -2.73 17.39 -6.75
N ASP A 143 -3.30 17.01 -7.88
CA ASP A 143 -4.61 17.53 -8.33
C ASP A 143 -5.76 17.13 -7.38
N VAL A 144 -5.60 16.03 -6.64
CA VAL A 144 -6.58 15.60 -5.62
C VAL A 144 -6.11 15.88 -4.19
N GLY A 145 -5.14 16.75 -4.02
CA GLY A 145 -4.71 17.23 -2.70
C GLY A 145 -3.70 16.33 -1.99
N VAL A 146 -2.97 15.50 -2.71
CA VAL A 146 -1.97 14.61 -2.13
C VAL A 146 -0.58 14.92 -2.70
N ASP A 147 0.35 15.29 -1.81
CA ASP A 147 1.75 15.43 -2.14
C ASP A 147 2.46 14.11 -1.80
N MET A 148 2.89 13.40 -2.81
CA MET A 148 3.59 12.13 -2.66
C MET A 148 4.96 12.23 -3.30
N ARG A 149 5.98 11.78 -2.58
CA ARG A 149 7.37 11.75 -3.04
C ARG A 149 8.00 10.40 -2.76
N ARG A 150 8.82 9.96 -3.67
CA ARG A 150 9.63 8.77 -3.45
C ARG A 150 10.97 9.19 -2.82
N LEU A 151 11.29 8.63 -1.66
CA LEU A 151 12.54 8.90 -0.93
C LEU A 151 13.61 7.83 -1.21
N PHE A 152 13.17 6.64 -1.59
CA PHE A 152 14.06 5.52 -1.86
C PHE A 152 13.49 4.68 -2.99
#